data_63c047850af6ac5f2847e7d3ee5eab69
#
_entry.id   63c047850af6ac5f2847e7d3ee5eab69
#
_cell.length_a   1.000
_cell.length_b   1.000
_cell.length_c   1.000
_cell.angle_alpha   90.00
_cell.angle_beta   90.00
_cell.angle_gamma   90.00
#
_symmetry.space_group_name_H-M   'P 1'
#
loop_
_entity.id
_entity.type
_entity.pdbx_description
1 polymer ?
#
loop_
_entity_poly.entity_id
_entity_poly.type
_entity_poly.pdbx_seq_one_letter_code
_entity_poly.pdbx_strand_id
1 'polypeptide(L)'
;MKEATGDRVTLIAHVGTISTDAAIDMAKCAESLGYDAISAVAPFYYGFPLDAILGYYQDIANSTSLPMIIYNFPNSSGFSLTKEIANDLFKNEKFIGIKHTSSDMFALQKFKQLDREVVVYNGFDETLLAGLAMGADGAIGSTYNFMGKKFKKIMSDFQSGNLKEAQKGQNEADEIISEMIKYGVFQSEKAILTELGVDMGECRRPFLPISDECRASMKKIAEKIEK
;
A
#
# COMPACT_ATOMS: atom_id res chain seq x y z
N MET A 1 3.19 14.20 10.19
CA MET A 1 2.11 14.02 9.20
C MET A 1 0.85 14.77 9.63
N LYS A 2 0.21 14.44 10.74
CA LYS A 2 -1.06 15.11 11.18
C LYS A 2 -0.96 16.63 11.27
N GLU A 3 0.12 17.19 11.84
CA GLU A 3 0.35 18.64 11.87
C GLU A 3 0.39 19.28 10.48
N ALA A 4 1.00 18.60 9.50
CA ALA A 4 1.13 19.13 8.15
C ALA A 4 -0.16 18.99 7.32
N THR A 5 -0.96 17.96 7.56
CA THR A 5 -2.17 17.68 6.78
C THR A 5 -3.44 18.23 7.41
N GLY A 6 -3.47 18.39 8.75
CA GLY A 6 -4.70 18.65 9.49
C GLY A 6 -5.75 17.58 9.19
N ASP A 7 -6.97 18.02 8.91
CA ASP A 7 -8.10 17.13 8.54
C ASP A 7 -8.38 17.08 7.03
N ARG A 8 -7.40 17.48 6.20
CA ARG A 8 -7.55 17.52 4.73
C ARG A 8 -7.55 16.16 4.08
N VAL A 9 -6.98 15.15 4.73
CA VAL A 9 -6.85 13.78 4.22
C VAL A 9 -7.00 12.76 5.36
N THR A 10 -7.49 11.58 5.04
CA THR A 10 -7.50 10.43 5.96
C THR A 10 -6.08 9.89 6.15
N LEU A 11 -5.67 9.72 7.39
CA LEU A 11 -4.34 9.22 7.74
C LEU A 11 -4.42 7.77 8.25
N ILE A 12 -3.72 6.87 7.57
CA ILE A 12 -3.57 5.47 7.97
C ILE A 12 -2.12 5.24 8.40
N ALA A 13 -1.89 4.89 9.67
CA ALA A 13 -0.56 4.57 10.16
C ALA A 13 -0.25 3.08 9.95
N HIS A 14 0.83 2.75 9.24
CA HIS A 14 1.32 1.38 9.20
C HIS A 14 2.14 1.11 10.47
N VAL A 15 1.65 0.16 11.28
CA VAL A 15 2.22 -0.21 12.59
C VAL A 15 2.78 -1.63 12.62
N GLY A 16 2.70 -2.37 11.49
CA GLY A 16 3.17 -3.75 11.39
C GLY A 16 4.68 -3.86 11.57
N THR A 17 5.10 -4.76 12.46
CA THR A 17 6.50 -5.07 12.75
C THR A 17 6.64 -6.52 13.22
N ILE A 18 7.86 -6.95 13.55
CA ILE A 18 8.16 -8.34 13.94
C ILE A 18 7.72 -8.71 15.37
N SER A 19 7.32 -7.74 16.19
CA SER A 19 6.90 -7.93 17.58
C SER A 19 5.50 -7.37 17.81
N THR A 20 4.65 -8.15 18.47
CA THR A 20 3.29 -7.71 18.83
C THR A 20 3.33 -6.48 19.74
N ASP A 21 4.16 -6.48 20.79
CA ASP A 21 4.25 -5.37 21.72
C ASP A 21 4.69 -4.07 21.04
N ALA A 22 5.71 -4.15 20.16
CA ALA A 22 6.17 -2.99 19.41
C ALA A 22 5.10 -2.45 18.42
N ALA A 23 4.31 -3.34 17.82
CA ALA A 23 3.20 -2.94 16.95
C ALA A 23 2.07 -2.27 17.76
N ILE A 24 1.77 -2.76 18.97
CA ILE A 24 0.81 -2.16 19.90
C ILE A 24 1.27 -0.76 20.34
N ASP A 25 2.54 -0.60 20.67
CA ASP A 25 3.09 0.72 21.06
C ASP A 25 2.97 1.73 19.91
N MET A 26 3.26 1.31 18.67
CA MET A 26 3.08 2.15 17.49
C MET A 26 1.59 2.46 17.23
N ALA A 27 0.69 1.51 17.45
CA ALA A 27 -0.74 1.71 17.29
C ALA A 27 -1.29 2.74 18.29
N LYS A 28 -0.91 2.64 19.56
CA LYS A 28 -1.26 3.62 20.59
C LYS A 28 -0.66 5.00 20.31
N CYS A 29 0.57 5.05 19.78
CA CYS A 29 1.17 6.30 19.34
C CYS A 29 0.38 6.94 18.19
N ALA A 30 -0.03 6.14 17.19
CA ALA A 30 -0.86 6.62 16.07
C ALA A 30 -2.19 7.20 16.58
N GLU A 31 -2.85 6.51 17.51
CA GLU A 31 -4.08 6.98 18.14
C GLU A 31 -3.86 8.32 18.86
N SER A 32 -2.83 8.43 19.70
CA SER A 32 -2.52 9.66 20.43
C SER A 32 -2.19 10.85 19.54
N LEU A 33 -1.71 10.59 18.31
CA LEU A 33 -1.41 11.59 17.29
C LEU A 33 -2.61 11.93 16.39
N GLY A 34 -3.78 11.32 16.62
CA GLY A 34 -5.02 11.60 15.89
C GLY A 34 -5.03 11.04 14.47
N TYR A 35 -4.43 9.88 14.23
CA TYR A 35 -4.63 9.15 12.98
C TYR A 35 -6.05 8.57 12.91
N ASP A 36 -6.54 8.33 11.69
CA ASP A 36 -7.91 7.88 11.45
C ASP A 36 -8.03 6.35 11.43
N ALA A 37 -6.94 5.65 11.11
CA ALA A 37 -6.88 4.18 11.08
C ALA A 37 -5.43 3.71 11.24
N ILE A 38 -5.29 2.41 11.53
CA ILE A 38 -4.01 1.71 11.52
C ILE A 38 -4.00 0.60 10.47
N SER A 39 -2.81 0.17 10.07
CA SER A 39 -2.61 -0.97 9.18
C SER A 39 -1.40 -1.78 9.64
N ALA A 40 -1.45 -3.10 9.49
CA ALA A 40 -0.31 -3.96 9.80
C ALA A 40 -0.13 -5.07 8.76
N VAL A 41 1.12 -5.31 8.37
CA VAL A 41 1.55 -6.55 7.70
C VAL A 41 1.73 -7.64 8.75
N ALA A 42 1.57 -8.91 8.39
CA ALA A 42 1.92 -10.01 9.28
C ALA A 42 3.41 -9.97 9.69
N PRO A 43 3.78 -10.47 10.88
CA PRO A 43 5.18 -10.50 11.29
C PRO A 43 6.01 -11.35 10.31
N PHE A 44 7.19 -10.87 9.92
CA PHE A 44 7.87 -11.30 8.68
C PHE A 44 9.28 -11.89 8.87
N TYR A 45 9.77 -12.06 10.09
CA TYR A 45 11.13 -12.58 10.32
C TYR A 45 11.15 -14.09 10.55
N TYR A 46 10.22 -14.59 11.36
CA TYR A 46 10.04 -16.03 11.62
C TYR A 46 8.77 -16.55 10.96
N GLY A 47 8.74 -17.85 10.61
CA GLY A 47 7.52 -18.55 10.27
C GLY A 47 6.69 -18.81 11.53
N PHE A 48 5.62 -18.07 11.72
CA PHE A 48 4.71 -18.24 12.86
C PHE A 48 3.54 -19.16 12.47
N PRO A 49 3.02 -19.97 13.42
CA PRO A 49 1.77 -20.71 13.20
C PRO A 49 0.59 -19.73 13.04
N LEU A 50 -0.46 -20.20 12.36
CA LEU A 50 -1.61 -19.37 12.03
C LEU A 50 -2.21 -18.68 13.26
N ASP A 51 -2.42 -19.42 14.35
CA ASP A 51 -3.02 -18.87 15.57
C ASP A 51 -2.22 -17.70 16.16
N ALA A 52 -0.87 -17.75 16.07
CA ALA A 52 -0.02 -16.65 16.51
C ALA A 52 -0.16 -15.42 15.60
N ILE A 53 -0.32 -15.60 14.28
CA ILE A 53 -0.56 -14.50 13.34
C ILE A 53 -1.94 -13.88 13.59
N LEU A 54 -2.97 -14.70 13.82
CA LEU A 54 -4.30 -14.20 14.13
C LEU A 54 -4.32 -13.45 15.48
N GLY A 55 -3.64 -14.00 16.50
CA GLY A 55 -3.44 -13.32 17.78
C GLY A 55 -2.77 -11.96 17.62
N TYR A 56 -1.69 -11.88 16.84
CA TYR A 56 -0.99 -10.63 16.53
C TYR A 56 -1.95 -9.56 15.98
N TYR A 57 -2.77 -9.90 15.01
CA TYR A 57 -3.73 -8.94 14.44
C TYR A 57 -4.80 -8.52 15.45
N GLN A 58 -5.34 -9.48 16.20
CA GLN A 58 -6.37 -9.22 17.22
C GLN A 58 -5.83 -8.33 18.35
N ASP A 59 -4.63 -8.61 18.85
CA ASP A 59 -4.01 -7.85 19.93
C ASP A 59 -3.76 -6.39 19.51
N ILE A 60 -3.25 -6.17 18.29
CA ILE A 60 -3.06 -4.82 17.75
C ILE A 60 -4.41 -4.10 17.60
N ALA A 61 -5.39 -4.72 16.97
CA ALA A 61 -6.71 -4.13 16.76
C ALA A 61 -7.40 -3.77 18.08
N ASN A 62 -7.25 -4.61 19.11
CA ASN A 62 -7.87 -4.41 20.41
C ASN A 62 -7.11 -3.41 21.30
N SER A 63 -5.88 -3.04 20.96
CA SER A 63 -5.04 -2.15 21.77
C SER A 63 -5.42 -0.67 21.66
N THR A 64 -6.22 -0.28 20.66
CA THR A 64 -6.65 1.11 20.36
C THR A 64 -8.12 1.16 20.01
N SER A 65 -8.69 2.37 19.93
CA SER A 65 -10.03 2.59 19.36
C SER A 65 -10.04 2.68 17.83
N LEU A 66 -8.86 2.81 17.20
CA LEU A 66 -8.72 3.00 15.75
C LEU A 66 -9.16 1.75 14.98
N PRO A 67 -9.88 1.90 13.86
CA PRO A 67 -10.13 0.82 12.92
C PRO A 67 -8.84 0.36 12.25
N MET A 68 -8.79 -0.91 11.85
CA MET A 68 -7.60 -1.55 11.30
C MET A 68 -7.81 -2.10 9.89
N ILE A 69 -6.80 -1.92 9.05
CA ILE A 69 -6.68 -2.49 7.71
C ILE A 69 -5.60 -3.57 7.73
N ILE A 70 -5.94 -4.79 7.35
CA ILE A 70 -4.98 -5.88 7.21
C ILE A 70 -4.14 -5.64 5.95
N TYR A 71 -2.82 -5.60 6.10
CA TYR A 71 -1.92 -5.53 4.95
C TYR A 71 -1.47 -6.95 4.55
N ASN A 72 -2.18 -7.52 3.58
CA ASN A 72 -1.85 -8.81 3.00
C ASN A 72 -0.75 -8.64 1.94
N PHE A 73 0.47 -9.00 2.30
CA PHE A 73 1.65 -8.96 1.44
C PHE A 73 2.44 -10.28 1.54
N PRO A 74 1.98 -11.35 0.88
CA PRO A 74 2.56 -12.69 1.02
C PRO A 74 4.05 -12.76 0.69
N ASN A 75 4.50 -12.04 -0.33
CA ASN A 75 5.91 -12.04 -0.74
C ASN A 75 6.86 -11.48 0.34
N SER A 76 6.37 -10.66 1.25
CA SER A 76 7.17 -10.09 2.34
C SER A 76 7.05 -10.89 3.63
N SER A 77 5.84 -11.33 3.97
CA SER A 77 5.56 -11.95 5.27
C SER A 77 5.56 -13.48 5.26
N GLY A 78 5.51 -14.09 4.08
CA GLY A 78 5.30 -15.55 3.96
C GLY A 78 3.90 -16.03 4.37
N PHE A 79 3.02 -15.11 4.81
CA PHE A 79 1.63 -15.40 5.18
C PHE A 79 0.69 -14.94 4.07
N SER A 80 -0.22 -15.81 3.65
CA SER A 80 -1.27 -15.51 2.69
C SER A 80 -2.62 -15.51 3.39
N LEU A 81 -3.31 -14.36 3.37
CA LEU A 81 -4.68 -14.26 3.84
C LEU A 81 -5.60 -15.01 2.84
N THR A 82 -6.45 -15.91 3.34
CA THR A 82 -7.53 -16.52 2.56
C THR A 82 -8.87 -15.89 2.90
N LYS A 83 -9.92 -16.19 2.10
CA LYS A 83 -11.28 -15.74 2.39
C LYS A 83 -11.77 -16.24 3.75
N GLU A 84 -11.49 -17.50 4.08
CA GLU A 84 -11.92 -18.15 5.32
C GLU A 84 -11.27 -17.49 6.55
N ILE A 85 -9.95 -17.27 6.48
CA ILE A 85 -9.19 -16.56 7.52
C ILE A 85 -9.69 -15.12 7.66
N ALA A 86 -9.93 -14.44 6.53
CA ALA A 86 -10.46 -13.09 6.54
C ALA A 86 -11.84 -13.05 7.20
N ASN A 87 -12.78 -13.93 6.83
CA ASN A 87 -14.10 -14.00 7.45
C ASN A 87 -14.02 -14.20 8.97
N ASP A 88 -13.04 -14.98 9.47
CA ASP A 88 -12.84 -15.16 10.90
C ASP A 88 -12.33 -13.89 11.58
N LEU A 89 -11.29 -13.25 11.04
CA LEU A 89 -10.77 -11.99 11.55
C LEU A 89 -11.83 -10.86 11.53
N PHE A 90 -12.58 -10.76 10.45
CA PHE A 90 -13.60 -9.71 10.26
C PHE A 90 -14.88 -9.91 11.08
N LYS A 91 -14.98 -10.94 11.94
CA LYS A 91 -15.95 -10.98 13.05
C LYS A 91 -15.69 -9.89 14.08
N ASN A 92 -14.44 -9.44 14.21
CA ASN A 92 -14.09 -8.25 14.97
C ASN A 92 -14.33 -7.01 14.10
N GLU A 93 -15.26 -6.17 14.51
CA GLU A 93 -15.70 -4.98 13.74
C GLU A 93 -14.60 -3.93 13.54
N LYS A 94 -13.52 -3.99 14.32
CA LYS A 94 -12.36 -3.11 14.16
C LYS A 94 -11.61 -3.33 12.85
N PHE A 95 -11.66 -4.53 12.28
CA PHE A 95 -11.10 -4.76 10.95
C PHE A 95 -12.05 -4.21 9.88
N ILE A 96 -11.64 -3.17 9.16
CA ILE A 96 -12.47 -2.47 8.18
C ILE A 96 -12.07 -2.70 6.73
N GLY A 97 -10.88 -3.26 6.47
CA GLY A 97 -10.41 -3.43 5.10
C GLY A 97 -9.15 -4.26 4.97
N ILE A 98 -8.80 -4.51 3.72
CA ILE A 98 -7.61 -5.26 3.31
C ILE A 98 -6.85 -4.45 2.26
N LYS A 99 -5.54 -4.23 2.46
CA LYS A 99 -4.63 -3.86 1.39
C LYS A 99 -3.99 -5.14 0.85
N HIS A 100 -4.26 -5.47 -0.41
CA HIS A 100 -3.78 -6.70 -1.06
C HIS A 100 -2.64 -6.40 -2.03
N THR A 101 -1.40 -6.70 -1.63
CA THR A 101 -0.21 -6.55 -2.46
C THR A 101 0.24 -7.94 -2.92
N SER A 102 -0.37 -8.39 -3.99
CA SER A 102 -0.12 -9.68 -4.63
C SER A 102 -0.59 -9.65 -6.08
N SER A 103 -0.01 -10.50 -6.92
CA SER A 103 -0.49 -10.77 -8.29
C SER A 103 -1.71 -11.70 -8.32
N ASP A 104 -2.12 -12.26 -7.19
CA ASP A 104 -3.32 -13.09 -7.08
C ASP A 104 -4.59 -12.23 -7.07
N MET A 105 -5.03 -11.85 -8.27
CA MET A 105 -6.26 -11.08 -8.47
C MET A 105 -7.52 -11.88 -8.11
N PHE A 106 -7.46 -13.22 -8.14
CA PHE A 106 -8.56 -14.04 -7.69
C PHE A 106 -8.78 -13.92 -6.17
N ALA A 107 -7.70 -13.92 -5.38
CA ALA A 107 -7.80 -13.64 -3.95
C ALA A 107 -8.39 -12.26 -3.68
N LEU A 108 -8.00 -11.21 -4.42
CA LEU A 108 -8.58 -9.87 -4.30
C LEU A 108 -10.10 -9.92 -4.50
N GLN A 109 -10.57 -10.58 -5.57
CA GLN A 109 -12.01 -10.75 -5.83
C GLN A 109 -12.71 -11.49 -4.69
N LYS A 110 -12.05 -12.51 -4.08
CA LYS A 110 -12.63 -13.25 -2.94
C LYS A 110 -12.77 -12.37 -1.70
N PHE A 111 -11.88 -11.41 -1.48
CA PHE A 111 -12.02 -10.45 -0.38
C PHE A 111 -13.21 -9.50 -0.57
N LYS A 112 -13.62 -9.21 -1.80
CA LYS A 112 -14.87 -8.48 -2.08
C LYS A 112 -16.14 -9.32 -1.87
N GLN A 113 -15.99 -10.61 -1.58
CA GLN A 113 -17.09 -11.56 -1.34
C GLN A 113 -17.05 -12.09 0.11
N LEU A 114 -16.51 -11.32 1.06
CA LEU A 114 -16.59 -11.65 2.48
C LEU A 114 -18.04 -11.53 2.98
N ASP A 115 -18.32 -12.20 4.09
CA ASP A 115 -19.66 -12.21 4.70
C ASP A 115 -20.08 -10.81 5.20
N ARG A 116 -19.09 -9.92 5.39
CA ARG A 116 -19.28 -8.51 5.71
C ARG A 116 -18.63 -7.65 4.62
N GLU A 117 -19.26 -6.55 4.25
CA GLU A 117 -18.67 -5.56 3.35
C GLU A 117 -17.45 -4.90 3.98
N VAL A 118 -16.35 -4.91 3.26
CA VAL A 118 -15.06 -4.33 3.66
C VAL A 118 -14.43 -3.58 2.50
N VAL A 119 -13.54 -2.63 2.83
CA VAL A 119 -12.76 -1.92 1.81
C VAL A 119 -11.59 -2.80 1.37
N VAL A 120 -11.40 -2.97 0.07
CA VAL A 120 -10.26 -3.72 -0.49
C VAL A 120 -9.43 -2.81 -1.38
N TYR A 121 -8.17 -2.60 -1.00
CA TYR A 121 -7.22 -1.80 -1.75
C TYR A 121 -6.27 -2.67 -2.57
N ASN A 122 -6.11 -2.35 -3.85
CA ASN A 122 -5.03 -2.90 -4.67
C ASN A 122 -3.67 -2.37 -4.16
N GLY A 123 -2.67 -3.21 -4.06
CA GLY A 123 -1.36 -2.87 -3.48
C GLY A 123 -0.22 -2.78 -4.46
N PHE A 124 -0.30 -3.40 -5.64
CA PHE A 124 0.66 -3.24 -6.71
C PHE A 124 0.20 -2.17 -7.70
N ASP A 125 0.99 -1.12 -7.86
CA ASP A 125 0.64 0.04 -8.69
C ASP A 125 0.51 -0.34 -10.17
N GLU A 126 1.38 -1.21 -10.66
CA GLU A 126 1.40 -1.79 -12.00
C GLU A 126 0.18 -2.66 -12.33
N THR A 127 -0.65 -2.98 -11.36
CA THR A 127 -1.87 -3.78 -11.56
C THR A 127 -3.14 -3.05 -11.11
N LEU A 128 -3.12 -1.72 -10.98
CA LEU A 128 -4.28 -0.98 -10.50
C LEU A 128 -5.53 -1.27 -11.34
N LEU A 129 -5.42 -1.21 -12.66
CA LEU A 129 -6.58 -1.42 -13.56
C LEU A 129 -7.15 -2.84 -13.41
N ALA A 130 -6.29 -3.85 -13.26
CA ALA A 130 -6.73 -5.23 -13.01
C ALA A 130 -7.41 -5.34 -11.64
N GLY A 131 -6.85 -4.72 -10.60
CA GLY A 131 -7.46 -4.66 -9.27
C GLY A 131 -8.84 -4.03 -9.28
N LEU A 132 -9.02 -2.91 -9.99
CA LEU A 132 -10.32 -2.26 -10.16
C LEU A 132 -11.33 -3.16 -10.88
N ALA A 133 -10.90 -3.90 -11.91
CA ALA A 133 -11.74 -4.86 -12.62
C ALA A 133 -12.17 -6.04 -11.73
N MET A 134 -11.37 -6.39 -10.71
CA MET A 134 -11.71 -7.41 -9.70
C MET A 134 -12.49 -6.83 -8.50
N GLY A 135 -12.83 -5.54 -8.53
CA GLY A 135 -13.69 -4.92 -7.54
C GLY A 135 -12.94 -4.18 -6.42
N ALA A 136 -11.64 -3.89 -6.55
CA ALA A 136 -10.96 -3.04 -5.59
C ALA A 136 -11.61 -1.66 -5.48
N ASP A 137 -11.76 -1.16 -4.25
CA ASP A 137 -12.38 0.14 -3.96
C ASP A 137 -11.42 1.31 -4.20
N GLY A 138 -10.13 1.00 -4.25
CA GLY A 138 -9.05 1.95 -4.43
C GLY A 138 -7.69 1.28 -4.40
N ALA A 139 -6.66 2.04 -4.14
CA ALA A 139 -5.31 1.51 -4.09
C ALA A 139 -4.41 2.26 -3.10
N ILE A 140 -3.41 1.55 -2.59
CA ILE A 140 -2.35 2.11 -1.74
C ILE A 140 -1.01 1.62 -2.27
N GLY A 141 -0.24 2.50 -2.87
CA GLY A 141 1.05 2.19 -3.44
C GLY A 141 2.03 3.35 -3.37
N SER A 142 3.30 3.09 -3.59
CA SER A 142 4.36 4.06 -3.36
C SER A 142 4.50 5.06 -4.51
N THR A 143 4.25 4.65 -5.76
CA THR A 143 4.39 5.54 -6.92
C THR A 143 3.28 6.59 -7.02
N TYR A 144 2.22 6.45 -6.23
CA TYR A 144 1.17 7.48 -6.11
C TYR A 144 1.68 8.77 -5.49
N ASN A 145 2.81 8.73 -4.78
CA ASN A 145 3.45 9.93 -4.22
C ASN A 145 3.82 10.97 -5.30
N PHE A 146 4.13 10.54 -6.52
CA PHE A 146 4.49 11.44 -7.61
C PHE A 146 3.62 11.27 -8.87
N MET A 147 2.93 10.13 -9.04
CA MET A 147 2.00 9.88 -10.16
C MET A 147 0.52 9.88 -9.73
N GLY A 148 0.16 10.45 -8.60
CA GLY A 148 -1.19 10.42 -8.06
C GLY A 148 -2.26 10.94 -9.03
N LYS A 149 -1.96 11.99 -9.81
CA LYS A 149 -2.88 12.52 -10.83
C LYS A 149 -3.15 11.50 -11.94
N LYS A 150 -2.11 10.79 -12.41
CA LYS A 150 -2.21 9.76 -13.46
C LYS A 150 -3.09 8.60 -12.96
N PHE A 151 -2.85 8.09 -11.77
CA PHE A 151 -3.64 6.99 -11.22
C PHE A 151 -5.09 7.38 -10.91
N LYS A 152 -5.34 8.60 -10.45
CA LYS A 152 -6.71 9.13 -10.33
C LYS A 152 -7.42 9.17 -11.67
N LYS A 153 -6.72 9.53 -12.76
CA LYS A 153 -7.29 9.51 -14.10
C LYS A 153 -7.62 8.08 -14.57
N ILE A 154 -6.71 7.12 -14.33
CA ILE A 154 -6.97 5.70 -14.65
C ILE A 154 -8.25 5.21 -13.94
N MET A 155 -8.40 5.52 -12.65
CA MET A 155 -9.61 5.16 -11.89
C MET A 155 -10.87 5.82 -12.47
N SER A 156 -10.80 7.12 -12.79
CA SER A 156 -11.93 7.86 -13.37
C SER A 156 -12.33 7.32 -14.74
N ASP A 157 -11.35 7.04 -15.61
CA ASP A 157 -11.59 6.48 -16.94
C ASP A 157 -12.24 5.08 -16.82
N PHE A 158 -11.74 4.24 -15.90
CA PHE A 158 -12.32 2.94 -15.63
C PHE A 158 -13.78 3.05 -15.15
N GLN A 159 -14.05 3.90 -14.17
CA GLN A 159 -15.39 4.12 -13.62
C GLN A 159 -16.38 4.66 -14.65
N SER A 160 -15.87 5.44 -15.63
CA SER A 160 -16.67 5.98 -16.72
C SER A 160 -16.83 5.01 -17.90
N GLY A 161 -16.28 3.80 -17.82
CA GLY A 161 -16.32 2.81 -18.90
C GLY A 161 -15.31 3.06 -20.04
N ASN A 162 -14.42 4.04 -19.90
CA ASN A 162 -13.41 4.40 -20.90
C ASN A 162 -12.18 3.47 -20.80
N LEU A 163 -12.37 2.17 -20.98
CA LEU A 163 -11.34 1.17 -20.75
C LEU A 163 -10.07 1.37 -21.58
N LYS A 164 -10.18 1.88 -22.80
CA LYS A 164 -9.01 2.15 -23.66
C LYS A 164 -8.12 3.24 -23.06
N GLU A 165 -8.70 4.31 -22.55
CA GLU A 165 -7.94 5.39 -21.91
C GLU A 165 -7.37 4.93 -20.55
N ALA A 166 -8.13 4.18 -19.78
CA ALA A 166 -7.64 3.59 -18.54
C ALA A 166 -6.43 2.66 -18.79
N GLN A 167 -6.51 1.81 -19.82
CA GLN A 167 -5.40 0.91 -20.20
C GLN A 167 -4.19 1.70 -20.70
N LYS A 168 -4.40 2.75 -21.50
CA LYS A 168 -3.32 3.62 -21.95
C LYS A 168 -2.61 4.29 -20.77
N GLY A 169 -3.39 4.82 -19.80
CA GLY A 169 -2.84 5.41 -18.59
C GLY A 169 -2.03 4.42 -17.75
N GLN A 170 -2.54 3.18 -17.62
CA GLN A 170 -1.82 2.11 -16.91
C GLN A 170 -0.49 1.78 -17.63
N ASN A 171 -0.50 1.58 -18.95
CA ASN A 171 0.71 1.29 -19.72
C ASN A 171 1.77 2.39 -19.57
N GLU A 172 1.36 3.65 -19.60
CA GLU A 172 2.27 4.78 -19.38
C GLU A 172 2.87 4.81 -17.96
N ALA A 173 2.09 4.42 -16.94
CA ALA A 173 2.60 4.28 -15.58
C ALA A 173 3.58 3.11 -15.49
N ASP A 174 3.26 1.98 -16.11
CA ASP A 174 4.06 0.76 -16.10
C ASP A 174 5.41 0.93 -16.81
N GLU A 175 5.50 1.76 -17.84
CA GLU A 175 6.78 2.15 -18.46
C GLU A 175 7.70 2.84 -17.44
N ILE A 176 7.15 3.75 -16.62
CA ILE A 176 7.91 4.43 -15.56
C ILE A 176 8.32 3.44 -14.47
N ILE A 177 7.38 2.61 -14.00
CA ILE A 177 7.64 1.60 -12.97
C ILE A 177 8.69 0.60 -13.45
N SER A 178 8.61 0.15 -14.70
CA SER A 178 9.60 -0.76 -15.31
C SER A 178 11.00 -0.17 -15.33
N GLU A 179 11.14 1.13 -15.58
CA GLU A 179 12.44 1.81 -15.51
C GLU A 179 12.94 1.89 -14.05
N MET A 180 12.07 2.19 -13.09
CA MET A 180 12.42 2.23 -11.67
C MET A 180 12.88 0.87 -11.14
N ILE A 181 12.26 -0.22 -11.59
CA ILE A 181 12.62 -1.60 -11.19
C ILE A 181 14.08 -1.93 -11.54
N LYS A 182 14.62 -1.42 -12.65
CA LYS A 182 16.02 -1.66 -13.06
C LYS A 182 17.03 -1.18 -12.03
N TYR A 183 16.70 -0.11 -11.29
CA TYR A 183 17.60 0.55 -10.35
C TYR A 183 17.20 0.38 -8.88
N GLY A 184 16.05 -0.25 -8.62
CA GLY A 184 15.42 -0.35 -7.31
C GLY A 184 14.33 0.71 -7.12
N VAL A 185 13.13 0.25 -6.83
CA VAL A 185 11.92 1.09 -6.81
C VAL A 185 12.03 2.22 -5.79
N PHE A 186 12.37 1.92 -4.53
CA PHE A 186 12.38 2.93 -3.47
C PHE A 186 13.46 4.00 -3.63
N GLN A 187 14.64 3.60 -4.11
CA GLN A 187 15.72 4.55 -4.41
C GLN A 187 15.34 5.45 -5.58
N SER A 188 14.76 4.88 -6.63
CA SER A 188 14.28 5.60 -7.82
C SER A 188 13.16 6.58 -7.47
N GLU A 189 12.21 6.16 -6.62
CA GLU A 189 11.11 7.01 -6.17
C GLU A 189 11.62 8.25 -5.43
N LYS A 190 12.56 8.08 -4.49
CA LYS A 190 13.16 9.21 -3.78
C LYS A 190 13.92 10.14 -4.72
N ALA A 191 14.61 9.59 -5.73
CA ALA A 191 15.30 10.40 -6.72
C ALA A 191 14.32 11.23 -7.57
N ILE A 192 13.20 10.63 -8.03
CA ILE A 192 12.16 11.35 -8.76
C ILE A 192 11.57 12.46 -7.90
N LEU A 193 11.22 12.19 -6.65
CA LEU A 193 10.64 13.19 -5.73
C LEU A 193 11.62 14.34 -5.47
N THR A 194 12.91 14.05 -5.35
CA THR A 194 13.95 15.10 -5.18
C THR A 194 14.02 15.99 -6.43
N GLU A 195 13.99 15.43 -7.64
CA GLU A 195 13.94 16.21 -8.89
C GLU A 195 12.66 17.03 -9.03
N LEU A 196 11.54 16.57 -8.46
CA LEU A 196 10.28 17.31 -8.37
C LEU A 196 10.23 18.36 -7.22
N GLY A 197 11.37 18.62 -6.57
CA GLY A 197 11.51 19.65 -5.54
C GLY A 197 11.20 19.19 -4.11
N VAL A 198 10.99 17.89 -3.88
CA VAL A 198 10.78 17.32 -2.54
C VAL A 198 11.98 16.49 -2.14
N ASP A 199 12.95 17.08 -1.45
CA ASP A 199 14.14 16.35 -0.99
C ASP A 199 13.76 15.27 0.03
N MET A 200 13.81 14.02 -0.42
CA MET A 200 13.50 12.83 0.37
C MET A 200 14.75 12.16 0.97
N GLY A 201 15.93 12.71 0.70
CA GLY A 201 17.21 12.10 1.07
C GLY A 201 17.39 10.71 0.45
N GLU A 202 18.35 9.96 0.95
CA GLU A 202 18.62 8.59 0.50
C GLU A 202 17.81 7.54 1.28
N CYS A 203 17.73 6.32 0.73
CA CYS A 203 17.20 5.18 1.46
C CYS A 203 18.15 4.79 2.60
N ARG A 204 17.58 4.32 3.72
CA ARG A 204 18.39 3.79 4.83
C ARG A 204 19.09 2.50 4.42
N ARG A 205 20.30 2.26 4.94
CA ARG A 205 20.96 0.96 4.77
C ARG A 205 20.08 -0.18 5.26
N PRO A 206 20.11 -1.35 4.60
CA PRO A 206 21.09 -1.83 3.62
C PRO A 206 20.84 -1.45 2.14
N PHE A 207 19.89 -0.58 1.83
CA PHE A 207 19.77 -0.07 0.47
C PHE A 207 21.07 0.62 0.04
N LEU A 208 21.50 0.33 -1.18
CA LEU A 208 22.67 0.98 -1.77
C LEU A 208 22.32 2.40 -2.25
N PRO A 209 23.27 3.33 -2.24
CA PRO A 209 23.11 4.62 -2.91
C PRO A 209 22.76 4.43 -4.39
N ILE A 210 22.02 5.38 -4.95
CA ILE A 210 21.72 5.36 -6.40
C ILE A 210 22.96 5.68 -7.22
N SER A 211 23.11 5.03 -8.39
CA SER A 211 24.13 5.34 -9.37
C SER A 211 23.83 6.65 -10.10
N ASP A 212 24.87 7.25 -10.71
CA ASP A 212 24.69 8.43 -11.57
C ASP A 212 23.77 8.14 -12.77
N GLU A 213 23.83 6.92 -13.29
CA GLU A 213 22.94 6.46 -14.36
C GLU A 213 21.47 6.43 -13.89
N CYS A 214 21.19 5.89 -12.70
CA CYS A 214 19.87 5.92 -12.09
C CYS A 214 19.39 7.37 -11.94
N ARG A 215 20.23 8.25 -11.38
CA ARG A 215 19.89 9.66 -11.18
C ARG A 215 19.52 10.35 -12.50
N ALA A 216 20.33 10.13 -13.55
CA ALA A 216 20.08 10.70 -14.88
C ALA A 216 18.77 10.16 -15.51
N SER A 217 18.44 8.87 -15.30
CA SER A 217 17.20 8.28 -15.77
C SER A 217 16.00 8.84 -15.02
N MET A 218 16.06 8.92 -13.68
CA MET A 218 14.96 9.45 -12.85
C MET A 218 14.68 10.93 -13.11
N LYS A 219 15.72 11.72 -13.38
CA LYS A 219 15.56 13.12 -13.83
C LYS A 219 14.72 13.24 -15.09
N LYS A 220 15.00 12.41 -16.11
CA LYS A 220 14.21 12.40 -17.35
C LYS A 220 12.75 12.02 -17.11
N ILE A 221 12.50 11.13 -16.13
CA ILE A 221 11.14 10.77 -15.73
C ILE A 221 10.43 11.95 -15.06
N ALA A 222 11.10 12.63 -14.13
CA ALA A 222 10.54 13.82 -13.47
C ALA A 222 10.15 14.90 -14.48
N GLU A 223 11.01 15.21 -15.46
CA GLU A 223 10.73 16.17 -16.54
C GLU A 223 9.52 15.78 -17.41
N LYS A 224 9.18 14.48 -17.52
CA LYS A 224 7.97 14.02 -18.24
C LYS A 224 6.71 14.14 -17.39
N ILE A 225 6.82 14.01 -16.08
CA ILE A 225 5.69 14.06 -15.14
C ILE A 225 5.21 15.51 -14.93
N GLU A 226 6.11 16.49 -14.97
CA GLU A 226 5.79 17.92 -14.82
C GLU A 226 5.05 18.52 -16.03
N LYS A 227 5.12 17.87 -17.20
CA LYS A 227 4.44 18.29 -18.44
C LYS A 227 3.02 17.75 -18.53
#